data_d5189e24e9f4c7a15c90519c8583b4d4
#
_entry.id   d5189e24e9f4c7a15c90519c8583b4d4
#
_cell.length_a   1.000
_cell.length_b   1.000
_cell.length_c   1.000
_cell.angle_alpha   90.00
_cell.angle_beta   90.00
_cell.angle_gamma   90.00
#
_symmetry.space_group_name_H-M   'P 1'
#
loop_
_entity.id
_entity.type
_entity.pdbx_description
1 polymer ?
#
loop_
_entity_poly.entity_id
_entity_poly.type
_entity_poly.pdbx_seq_one_letter_code
_entity_poly.pdbx_strand_id
1 'polypeptide(L)'
;MLDDADEDAKRRKRETAYGLLRHASRAGKVSIVAPLIDAAIDGCADAKQDHQALAAQSVGTLMASPALRLDAASTLGDRLMRGASHAKWRSRRAAAAALGAYAAARACLGDAAECTKVAQALSALLGDDTSEVRDAATGSFSVMAVIAAPAQRDAFCQAQLDRAKAALPIRRPPKRKKTAVVDVSGAQRLGAVTALGACVLAYPYDVPAHVPASLVALARHSHTTSSSNGGARHAAAVREAVRATFAEFKRTHAETWDFVRPLFSSEELDALADILSAGDYLV
;
A
#
# COMPACT_ATOMS: atom_id res chain seq x y z
N MET A 1 35.46 -5.89 -26.69
CA MET A 1 35.92 -4.48 -26.90
C MET A 1 34.85 -3.54 -27.46
N LEU A 2 34.11 -3.89 -28.55
CA LEU A 2 33.00 -3.01 -29.04
C LEU A 2 31.80 -3.04 -28.10
N ASP A 3 31.45 -4.17 -27.52
CA ASP A 3 30.37 -4.30 -26.54
C ASP A 3 30.65 -3.54 -25.24
N ASP A 4 31.91 -3.53 -24.76
CA ASP A 4 32.29 -2.81 -23.55
C ASP A 4 32.17 -1.29 -23.69
N ALA A 5 32.53 -0.75 -24.85
CA ALA A 5 32.42 0.69 -25.13
C ALA A 5 30.95 1.15 -25.21
N ASP A 6 30.05 0.31 -25.76
CA ASP A 6 28.61 0.59 -25.81
C ASP A 6 27.97 0.53 -24.40
N GLU A 7 28.37 -0.43 -23.58
CA GLU A 7 27.90 -0.54 -22.17
C GLU A 7 28.37 0.64 -21.32
N ASP A 8 29.62 1.12 -21.50
CA ASP A 8 30.10 2.31 -20.81
C ASP A 8 29.40 3.58 -21.25
N ALA A 9 29.06 3.72 -22.54
CA ALA A 9 28.29 4.83 -23.05
C ALA A 9 26.84 4.82 -22.49
N LYS A 10 26.21 3.65 -22.41
CA LYS A 10 24.88 3.46 -21.79
C LYS A 10 24.93 3.81 -20.30
N ARG A 11 25.96 3.40 -19.59
CA ARG A 11 26.16 3.73 -18.17
C ARG A 11 26.22 5.24 -17.95
N ARG A 12 27.09 5.95 -18.69
CA ARG A 12 27.23 7.40 -18.57
C ARG A 12 25.91 8.14 -18.88
N LYS A 13 25.16 7.68 -19.87
CA LYS A 13 23.83 8.24 -20.17
C LYS A 13 22.87 8.09 -19.00
N ARG A 14 22.84 6.92 -18.32
CA ARG A 14 21.99 6.68 -17.14
C ARG A 14 22.42 7.55 -15.96
N GLU A 15 23.71 7.60 -15.65
CA GLU A 15 24.24 8.43 -14.56
C GLU A 15 23.91 9.92 -14.77
N THR A 16 24.03 10.41 -16.02
CA THR A 16 23.65 11.76 -16.40
C THR A 16 22.15 11.99 -16.23
N ALA A 17 21.31 11.05 -16.68
CA ALA A 17 19.87 11.12 -16.54
C ALA A 17 19.44 11.17 -15.07
N TYR A 18 20.02 10.34 -14.19
CA TYR A 18 19.74 10.34 -12.78
C TYR A 18 20.22 11.61 -12.07
N GLY A 19 21.40 12.13 -12.47
CA GLY A 19 21.90 13.42 -11.99
C GLY A 19 20.96 14.56 -12.36
N LEU A 20 20.50 14.59 -13.60
CA LEU A 20 19.54 15.57 -14.10
C LEU A 20 18.19 15.46 -13.41
N LEU A 21 17.67 14.24 -13.19
CA LEU A 21 16.42 14.02 -12.45
C LEU A 21 16.51 14.60 -11.05
N ARG A 22 17.58 14.32 -10.32
CA ARG A 22 17.78 14.84 -8.95
C ARG A 22 17.87 16.36 -8.92
N HIS A 23 18.59 16.96 -9.85
CA HIS A 23 18.72 18.42 -9.95
C HIS A 23 17.38 19.08 -10.32
N ALA A 24 16.71 18.58 -11.34
CA ALA A 24 15.41 19.08 -11.80
C ALA A 24 14.31 18.88 -10.74
N SER A 25 14.36 17.77 -9.98
CA SER A 25 13.44 17.51 -8.87
C SER A 25 13.59 18.57 -7.78
N ARG A 26 14.82 18.89 -7.37
CA ARG A 26 15.09 19.95 -6.39
C ARG A 26 14.64 21.33 -6.87
N ALA A 27 14.77 21.58 -8.16
CA ALA A 27 14.35 22.84 -8.79
C ALA A 27 12.84 22.90 -9.13
N GLY A 28 12.08 21.83 -8.89
CA GLY A 28 10.63 21.77 -9.18
C GLY A 28 10.30 21.78 -10.69
N LYS A 29 11.20 21.36 -11.56
CA LYS A 29 11.03 21.42 -13.02
C LYS A 29 10.29 20.19 -13.57
N VAL A 30 8.95 20.20 -13.51
CA VAL A 30 8.07 19.09 -13.94
C VAL A 30 8.37 18.63 -15.36
N SER A 31 8.54 19.55 -16.30
CA SER A 31 8.81 19.22 -17.72
C SER A 31 10.12 18.44 -17.95
N ILE A 32 11.10 18.59 -17.06
CA ILE A 32 12.36 17.84 -17.09
C ILE A 32 12.24 16.55 -16.30
N VAL A 33 11.55 16.59 -15.15
CA VAL A 33 11.37 15.43 -14.25
C VAL A 33 10.53 14.34 -14.93
N ALA A 34 9.42 14.71 -15.56
CA ALA A 34 8.48 13.77 -16.13
C ALA A 34 9.10 12.74 -17.10
N PRO A 35 9.88 13.11 -18.12
CA PRO A 35 10.46 12.11 -19.02
C PRO A 35 11.55 11.23 -18.39
N LEU A 36 12.09 11.61 -17.22
CA LEU A 36 13.16 10.88 -16.55
C LEU A 36 12.66 9.90 -15.49
N ILE A 37 11.39 10.01 -15.09
CA ILE A 37 10.79 9.11 -14.06
C ILE A 37 10.81 7.66 -14.52
N ASP A 38 10.38 7.37 -15.73
CA ASP A 38 10.30 6.00 -16.25
C ASP A 38 11.69 5.35 -16.20
N ALA A 39 12.73 6.07 -16.67
CA ALA A 39 14.11 5.59 -16.63
C ALA A 39 14.61 5.33 -15.18
N ALA A 40 14.21 6.16 -14.22
CA ALA A 40 14.59 5.97 -12.82
C ALA A 40 13.85 4.77 -12.20
N ILE A 41 12.57 4.59 -12.48
CA ILE A 41 11.78 3.44 -12.01
C ILE A 41 12.35 2.15 -12.62
N ASP A 42 12.63 2.11 -13.92
CA ASP A 42 13.26 0.97 -14.59
C ASP A 42 14.63 0.65 -14.01
N GLY A 43 15.42 1.69 -13.75
CA GLY A 43 16.75 1.56 -13.17
C GLY A 43 16.78 0.97 -11.76
N CYS A 44 15.72 1.10 -10.98
CA CYS A 44 15.59 0.43 -9.68
C CYS A 44 15.66 -1.11 -9.78
N ALA A 45 15.46 -1.67 -10.95
CA ALA A 45 15.54 -3.10 -11.21
C ALA A 45 16.71 -3.48 -12.16
N ASP A 46 17.70 -2.62 -12.31
CA ASP A 46 18.91 -2.90 -13.09
C ASP A 46 19.67 -4.11 -12.51
N ALA A 47 20.42 -4.82 -13.35
CA ALA A 47 21.24 -5.94 -12.91
C ALA A 47 22.46 -5.48 -12.09
N LYS A 48 22.95 -4.26 -12.34
CA LYS A 48 24.12 -3.69 -11.64
C LYS A 48 23.66 -2.94 -10.38
N GLN A 49 24.20 -3.35 -9.23
CA GLN A 49 23.81 -2.80 -7.92
C GLN A 49 24.04 -1.29 -7.80
N ASP A 50 25.12 -0.77 -8.37
CA ASP A 50 25.41 0.69 -8.37
C ASP A 50 24.34 1.48 -9.10
N HIS A 51 23.85 0.98 -10.22
CA HIS A 51 22.77 1.61 -10.98
C HIS A 51 21.46 1.57 -10.22
N GLN A 52 21.16 0.45 -9.54
CA GLN A 52 19.98 0.36 -8.66
C GLN A 52 20.03 1.41 -7.54
N ALA A 53 21.19 1.56 -6.89
CA ALA A 53 21.36 2.52 -5.81
C ALA A 53 21.17 3.98 -6.30
N LEU A 54 21.75 4.33 -7.43
CA LEU A 54 21.60 5.66 -8.03
C LEU A 54 20.16 5.94 -8.47
N ALA A 55 19.49 4.97 -9.06
CA ALA A 55 18.09 5.08 -9.45
C ALA A 55 17.19 5.25 -8.22
N ALA A 56 17.37 4.43 -7.19
CA ALA A 56 16.61 4.51 -5.93
C ALA A 56 16.83 5.86 -5.24
N GLN A 57 18.06 6.39 -5.21
CA GLN A 57 18.36 7.71 -4.68
C GLN A 57 17.66 8.82 -5.47
N SER A 58 17.54 8.65 -6.79
CA SER A 58 16.87 9.63 -7.66
C SER A 58 15.36 9.63 -7.40
N VAL A 59 14.74 8.45 -7.24
CA VAL A 59 13.33 8.32 -6.82
C VAL A 59 13.13 8.91 -5.42
N GLY A 60 14.02 8.65 -4.47
CA GLY A 60 14.00 9.26 -3.13
C GLY A 60 14.06 10.80 -3.19
N THR A 61 14.86 11.37 -4.08
CA THR A 61 14.90 12.83 -4.28
C THR A 61 13.59 13.35 -4.89
N LEU A 62 12.97 12.60 -5.79
CA LEU A 62 11.66 12.93 -6.34
C LEU A 62 10.59 12.99 -5.25
N MET A 63 10.58 12.07 -4.31
CA MET A 63 9.58 12.01 -3.23
C MET A 63 9.55 13.30 -2.38
N ALA A 64 10.69 13.97 -2.23
CA ALA A 64 10.79 15.27 -1.54
C ALA A 64 10.67 16.49 -2.48
N SER A 65 10.33 16.27 -3.76
CA SER A 65 10.40 17.30 -4.80
C SER A 65 9.20 18.23 -4.80
N PRO A 66 9.40 19.56 -4.92
CA PRO A 66 8.33 20.49 -5.22
C PRO A 66 7.60 20.17 -6.54
N ALA A 67 8.25 19.47 -7.49
CA ALA A 67 7.64 19.07 -8.76
C ALA A 67 6.35 18.26 -8.57
N LEU A 68 6.25 17.46 -7.50
CA LEU A 68 5.03 16.71 -7.19
C LEU A 68 3.81 17.61 -6.94
N ARG A 69 4.02 18.79 -6.35
CA ARG A 69 2.98 19.80 -6.12
C ARG A 69 2.66 20.60 -7.38
N LEU A 70 3.66 20.80 -8.25
CA LEU A 70 3.55 21.63 -9.44
C LEU A 70 3.02 20.86 -10.67
N ASP A 71 2.76 19.57 -10.53
CA ASP A 71 2.26 18.70 -11.61
C ASP A 71 0.76 18.92 -11.88
N ALA A 72 0.41 20.08 -12.41
CA ALA A 72 -0.99 20.44 -12.66
C ALA A 72 -1.69 19.52 -13.69
N ALA A 73 -0.91 18.89 -14.59
CA ALA A 73 -1.43 18.00 -15.63
C ALA A 73 -1.41 16.51 -15.22
N SER A 74 -1.12 16.18 -13.96
CA SER A 74 -0.99 14.81 -13.44
C SER A 74 0.02 13.93 -14.22
N THR A 75 0.94 14.55 -14.93
CA THR A 75 1.92 13.86 -15.79
C THR A 75 2.85 12.94 -14.99
N LEU A 76 3.26 13.38 -13.79
CA LEU A 76 4.11 12.59 -12.89
C LEU A 76 3.32 11.43 -12.29
N GLY A 77 2.07 11.69 -11.88
CA GLY A 77 1.16 10.68 -11.34
C GLY A 77 0.93 9.53 -12.34
N ASP A 78 0.60 9.84 -13.58
CA ASP A 78 0.39 8.85 -14.64
C ASP A 78 1.62 7.97 -14.88
N ARG A 79 2.82 8.56 -14.83
CA ARG A 79 4.08 7.81 -14.99
C ARG A 79 4.35 6.92 -13.79
N LEU A 80 4.14 7.41 -12.57
CA LEU A 80 4.28 6.62 -11.35
C LEU A 80 3.27 5.45 -11.31
N MET A 81 2.02 5.68 -11.74
CA MET A 81 1.01 4.62 -11.86
C MET A 81 1.39 3.55 -12.89
N ARG A 82 2.01 3.93 -14.02
CA ARG A 82 2.59 2.94 -14.94
C ARG A 82 3.71 2.13 -14.29
N GLY A 83 4.59 2.79 -13.52
CA GLY A 83 5.63 2.11 -12.74
C GLY A 83 5.09 1.10 -11.73
N ALA A 84 3.91 1.35 -11.18
CA ALA A 84 3.21 0.43 -10.29
C ALA A 84 2.80 -0.91 -10.97
N SER A 85 2.68 -0.92 -12.30
CA SER A 85 2.38 -2.11 -13.09
C SER A 85 3.63 -2.76 -13.72
N HIS A 86 4.82 -2.35 -13.32
CA HIS A 86 6.07 -2.83 -13.90
C HIS A 86 6.30 -4.33 -13.62
N ALA A 87 6.89 -5.08 -14.57
CA ALA A 87 7.12 -6.52 -14.44
C ALA A 87 8.05 -6.86 -13.26
N LYS A 88 9.07 -6.03 -13.01
CA LYS A 88 10.07 -6.25 -11.95
C LYS A 88 9.60 -5.62 -10.63
N TRP A 89 9.64 -6.39 -9.55
CA TRP A 89 9.14 -5.98 -8.23
C TRP A 89 9.86 -4.76 -7.64
N ARG A 90 11.18 -4.60 -7.87
CA ARG A 90 11.94 -3.44 -7.38
C ARG A 90 11.42 -2.12 -7.96
N SER A 91 11.05 -2.12 -9.23
CA SER A 91 10.42 -0.98 -9.89
C SER A 91 9.05 -0.70 -9.32
N ARG A 92 8.21 -1.73 -9.11
CA ARG A 92 6.90 -1.58 -8.44
C ARG A 92 7.03 -1.03 -7.04
N ARG A 93 8.00 -1.52 -6.25
CA ARG A 93 8.29 -1.00 -4.90
C ARG A 93 8.64 0.49 -4.93
N ALA A 94 9.54 0.90 -5.83
CA ALA A 94 9.94 2.30 -5.97
C ALA A 94 8.76 3.19 -6.39
N ALA A 95 7.94 2.73 -7.32
CA ALA A 95 6.73 3.42 -7.75
C ALA A 95 5.71 3.55 -6.60
N ALA A 96 5.51 2.48 -5.81
CA ALA A 96 4.62 2.50 -4.65
C ALA A 96 5.00 3.58 -3.65
N ALA A 97 6.28 3.66 -3.27
CA ALA A 97 6.78 4.68 -2.36
C ALA A 97 6.62 6.11 -2.92
N ALA A 98 6.94 6.30 -4.21
CA ALA A 98 6.80 7.61 -4.86
C ALA A 98 5.33 8.04 -5.01
N LEU A 99 4.41 7.10 -5.24
CA LEU A 99 2.96 7.36 -5.28
C LEU A 99 2.43 7.87 -3.94
N GLY A 100 2.94 7.38 -2.81
CA GLY A 100 2.57 7.91 -1.49
C GLY A 100 2.96 9.38 -1.32
N ALA A 101 4.17 9.74 -1.70
CA ALA A 101 4.64 11.12 -1.68
C ALA A 101 3.85 12.02 -2.65
N TYR A 102 3.53 11.50 -3.83
CA TYR A 102 2.72 12.20 -4.82
C TYR A 102 1.30 12.44 -4.29
N ALA A 103 0.65 11.41 -3.73
CA ALA A 103 -0.67 11.55 -3.12
C ALA A 103 -0.68 12.58 -1.98
N ALA A 104 0.34 12.58 -1.13
CA ALA A 104 0.50 13.59 -0.07
C ALA A 104 0.57 15.00 -0.65
N ALA A 105 1.36 15.19 -1.69
CA ALA A 105 1.49 16.48 -2.35
C ALA A 105 0.16 16.95 -2.99
N ARG A 106 -0.61 16.05 -3.61
CA ARG A 106 -1.91 16.35 -4.24
C ARG A 106 -3.02 16.59 -3.22
N ALA A 107 -3.06 15.81 -2.13
CA ALA A 107 -4.01 16.00 -1.04
C ALA A 107 -3.88 17.39 -0.39
N CYS A 108 -2.66 17.89 -0.19
CA CYS A 108 -2.41 19.26 0.28
C CYS A 108 -2.97 20.34 -0.66
N LEU A 109 -3.20 20.01 -1.93
CA LEU A 109 -3.80 20.90 -2.92
C LEU A 109 -5.31 20.70 -3.10
N GLY A 110 -5.92 19.77 -2.34
CA GLY A 110 -7.34 19.46 -2.43
C GLY A 110 -7.72 18.62 -3.66
N ASP A 111 -6.78 17.97 -4.33
CA ASP A 111 -7.02 17.18 -5.55
C ASP A 111 -7.51 15.76 -5.20
N ALA A 112 -8.75 15.66 -4.80
CA ALA A 112 -9.38 14.39 -4.40
C ALA A 112 -9.47 13.37 -5.56
N ALA A 113 -9.63 13.83 -6.79
CA ALA A 113 -9.75 12.95 -7.94
C ALA A 113 -8.44 12.21 -8.20
N GLU A 114 -7.33 12.93 -8.15
CA GLU A 114 -6.00 12.34 -8.34
C GLU A 114 -5.63 11.41 -7.17
N CYS A 115 -5.94 11.81 -5.93
CA CYS A 115 -5.76 10.95 -4.76
C CYS A 115 -6.53 9.62 -4.90
N THR A 116 -7.74 9.66 -5.47
CA THR A 116 -8.54 8.45 -5.72
C THR A 116 -7.88 7.51 -6.73
N LYS A 117 -7.34 8.04 -7.82
CA LYS A 117 -6.59 7.23 -8.81
C LYS A 117 -5.36 6.58 -8.18
N VAL A 118 -4.58 7.34 -7.39
CA VAL A 118 -3.42 6.82 -6.68
C VAL A 118 -3.83 5.72 -5.68
N ALA A 119 -4.92 5.91 -4.95
CA ALA A 119 -5.44 4.90 -4.03
C ALA A 119 -5.80 3.60 -4.73
N GLN A 120 -6.38 3.66 -5.93
CA GLN A 120 -6.67 2.48 -6.75
C GLN A 120 -5.40 1.75 -7.19
N ALA A 121 -4.37 2.49 -7.65
CA ALA A 121 -3.09 1.92 -8.04
C ALA A 121 -2.38 1.25 -6.85
N LEU A 122 -2.31 1.91 -5.70
CA LEU A 122 -1.74 1.35 -4.47
C LEU A 122 -2.53 0.14 -3.98
N SER A 123 -3.86 0.16 -4.10
CA SER A 123 -4.72 -0.98 -3.71
C SER A 123 -4.39 -2.26 -4.48
N ALA A 124 -3.95 -2.18 -5.73
CA ALA A 124 -3.49 -3.33 -6.49
C ALA A 124 -2.17 -3.88 -5.92
N LEU A 125 -1.24 -2.98 -5.54
CA LEU A 125 0.07 -3.35 -5.00
C LEU A 125 0.01 -3.94 -3.58
N LEU A 126 -1.03 -3.65 -2.81
CA LEU A 126 -1.25 -4.27 -1.49
C LEU A 126 -1.49 -5.78 -1.56
N GLY A 127 -1.89 -6.30 -2.74
CA GLY A 127 -2.00 -7.74 -3.01
C GLY A 127 -0.83 -8.31 -3.79
N ASP A 128 0.28 -7.59 -3.96
CA ASP A 128 1.45 -8.05 -4.71
C ASP A 128 2.05 -9.34 -4.12
N ASP A 129 2.62 -10.18 -4.98
CA ASP A 129 3.28 -11.42 -4.53
C ASP A 129 4.51 -11.14 -3.65
N THR A 130 5.16 -9.99 -3.86
CA THR A 130 6.41 -9.60 -3.18
C THR A 130 6.10 -8.78 -1.92
N SER A 131 6.62 -9.21 -0.76
CA SER A 131 6.40 -8.54 0.53
C SER A 131 6.87 -7.08 0.52
N GLU A 132 8.06 -6.82 -0.04
CA GLU A 132 8.67 -5.49 -0.09
C GLU A 132 7.84 -4.48 -0.89
N VAL A 133 7.08 -4.97 -1.88
CA VAL A 133 6.13 -4.14 -2.64
C VAL A 133 4.91 -3.83 -1.77
N ARG A 134 4.37 -4.86 -1.09
CA ARG A 134 3.24 -4.67 -0.18
C ARG A 134 3.57 -3.71 0.95
N ASP A 135 4.76 -3.82 1.55
CA ASP A 135 5.20 -2.95 2.66
C ASP A 135 5.30 -1.49 2.20
N ALA A 136 5.91 -1.23 1.03
CA ALA A 136 5.96 0.10 0.45
C ALA A 136 4.56 0.64 0.12
N ALA A 137 3.69 -0.19 -0.44
CA ALA A 137 2.31 0.20 -0.74
C ALA A 137 1.51 0.47 0.54
N THR A 138 1.71 -0.34 1.60
CA THR A 138 1.05 -0.16 2.91
C THR A 138 1.44 1.17 3.53
N GLY A 139 2.75 1.51 3.57
CA GLY A 139 3.21 2.79 4.08
C GLY A 139 2.59 3.97 3.32
N SER A 140 2.58 3.90 1.99
CA SER A 140 1.97 4.94 1.15
C SER A 140 0.46 5.05 1.33
N PHE A 141 -0.22 3.93 1.54
CA PHE A 141 -1.65 3.87 1.78
C PHE A 141 -2.03 4.43 3.16
N SER A 142 -1.24 4.15 4.19
CA SER A 142 -1.41 4.73 5.53
C SER A 142 -1.27 6.26 5.51
N VAL A 143 -0.29 6.77 4.78
CA VAL A 143 -0.13 8.23 4.60
C VAL A 143 -1.41 8.83 4.00
N MET A 144 -2.00 8.20 2.98
CA MET A 144 -3.26 8.69 2.38
C MET A 144 -4.41 8.69 3.38
N ALA A 145 -4.52 7.68 4.23
CA ALA A 145 -5.56 7.62 5.25
C ALA A 145 -5.45 8.77 6.28
N VAL A 146 -4.23 9.22 6.58
CA VAL A 146 -3.99 10.32 7.53
C VAL A 146 -4.26 11.70 6.92
N ILE A 147 -3.76 11.93 5.69
CA ILE A 147 -3.75 13.26 5.07
C ILE A 147 -5.04 13.66 4.40
N ALA A 148 -5.94 12.72 4.11
CA ALA A 148 -7.24 13.00 3.53
C ALA A 148 -8.07 13.92 4.44
N ALA A 149 -8.83 14.83 3.86
CA ALA A 149 -9.80 15.64 4.62
C ALA A 149 -10.78 14.71 5.38
N PRO A 150 -11.29 15.08 6.56
CA PRO A 150 -12.06 14.18 7.41
C PRO A 150 -13.19 13.42 6.68
N ALA A 151 -14.01 14.10 5.92
CA ALA A 151 -15.10 13.46 5.18
C ALA A 151 -14.61 12.49 4.09
N GLN A 152 -13.51 12.82 3.41
CA GLN A 152 -12.87 11.94 2.42
C GLN A 152 -12.21 10.74 3.07
N ARG A 153 -11.61 10.94 4.24
CA ARG A 153 -10.98 9.90 5.05
C ARG A 153 -11.98 8.84 5.49
N ASP A 154 -13.12 9.28 6.04
CA ASP A 154 -14.15 8.35 6.50
C ASP A 154 -14.71 7.52 5.34
N ALA A 155 -15.01 8.16 4.21
CA ALA A 155 -15.44 7.48 2.98
C ALA A 155 -14.36 6.51 2.46
N PHE A 156 -13.09 6.89 2.53
CA PHE A 156 -11.97 6.06 2.11
C PHE A 156 -11.83 4.82 3.00
N CYS A 157 -11.83 4.98 4.33
CA CYS A 157 -11.74 3.87 5.27
C CYS A 157 -12.97 2.96 5.19
N GLN A 158 -14.17 3.52 5.03
CA GLN A 158 -15.39 2.76 4.82
C GLN A 158 -15.33 1.91 3.54
N ALA A 159 -14.83 2.46 2.44
CA ALA A 159 -14.64 1.70 1.20
C ALA A 159 -13.68 0.51 1.37
N GLN A 160 -12.63 0.65 2.20
CA GLN A 160 -11.73 -0.47 2.49
C GLN A 160 -12.40 -1.52 3.40
N LEU A 161 -13.19 -1.09 4.37
CA LEU A 161 -13.98 -1.98 5.20
C LEU A 161 -14.97 -2.81 4.35
N ASP A 162 -15.69 -2.18 3.44
CA ASP A 162 -16.63 -2.86 2.55
C ASP A 162 -15.92 -3.83 1.60
N ARG A 163 -14.77 -3.44 1.09
CA ARG A 163 -13.90 -4.30 0.27
C ARG A 163 -13.42 -5.53 1.04
N ALA A 164 -12.99 -5.35 2.29
CA ALA A 164 -12.57 -6.47 3.15
C ALA A 164 -13.73 -7.40 3.49
N LYS A 165 -14.93 -6.86 3.81
CA LYS A 165 -16.14 -7.66 4.01
C LYS A 165 -16.51 -8.48 2.76
N ALA A 166 -16.44 -7.87 1.57
CA ALA A 166 -16.71 -8.55 0.31
C ALA A 166 -15.68 -9.65 -0.03
N ALA A 167 -14.45 -9.51 0.47
CA ALA A 167 -13.39 -10.49 0.28
C ALA A 167 -13.44 -11.69 1.25
N LEU A 168 -14.39 -11.72 2.19
CA LEU A 168 -14.59 -12.88 3.07
C LEU A 168 -15.00 -14.12 2.25
N PRO A 169 -14.50 -15.31 2.61
CA PRO A 169 -14.90 -16.53 1.94
C PRO A 169 -16.39 -16.76 2.13
N ILE A 170 -17.11 -16.95 1.05
CA ILE A 170 -18.51 -17.30 1.09
C ILE A 170 -18.61 -18.74 1.62
N ARG A 171 -19.23 -18.94 2.78
CA ARG A 171 -19.56 -20.28 3.27
C ARG A 171 -20.41 -20.94 2.18
N ARG A 172 -19.90 -22.03 1.55
CA ARG A 172 -20.64 -22.76 0.53
C ARG A 172 -22.01 -23.16 1.07
N PRO A 173 -23.12 -22.78 0.43
CA PRO A 173 -24.40 -23.36 0.75
C PRO A 173 -24.36 -24.87 0.52
N PRO A 174 -25.13 -25.67 1.29
CA PRO A 174 -25.17 -27.11 1.09
C PRO A 174 -25.55 -27.44 -0.36
N LYS A 175 -24.91 -28.42 -0.95
CA LYS A 175 -24.76 -28.91 -2.32
C LYS A 175 -25.91 -28.77 -3.37
N ARG A 176 -26.92 -27.96 -3.18
CA ARG A 176 -28.14 -27.95 -4.01
C ARG A 176 -28.31 -26.84 -5.05
N LYS A 177 -27.42 -25.83 -5.13
CA LYS A 177 -27.49 -24.84 -6.23
C LYS A 177 -26.10 -24.61 -6.84
N LYS A 178 -25.94 -24.95 -8.12
CA LYS A 178 -24.78 -24.66 -8.97
C LYS A 178 -24.76 -23.17 -9.41
N THR A 179 -24.88 -22.25 -8.50
CA THR A 179 -24.52 -20.85 -8.78
C THR A 179 -23.00 -20.75 -8.64
N ALA A 180 -22.31 -20.41 -9.71
CA ALA A 180 -20.88 -20.15 -9.70
C ALA A 180 -20.61 -19.01 -8.71
N VAL A 181 -20.18 -19.36 -7.50
CA VAL A 181 -19.71 -18.38 -6.53
C VAL A 181 -18.34 -17.96 -7.01
N VAL A 182 -18.20 -16.71 -7.43
CA VAL A 182 -16.92 -16.11 -7.78
C VAL A 182 -16.12 -16.00 -6.47
N ASP A 183 -15.20 -16.94 -6.26
CA ASP A 183 -14.28 -16.88 -5.12
C ASP A 183 -13.26 -15.78 -5.37
N VAL A 184 -13.16 -14.83 -4.45
CA VAL A 184 -12.21 -13.73 -4.52
C VAL A 184 -10.79 -14.31 -4.47
N SER A 185 -9.92 -13.90 -5.39
CA SER A 185 -8.56 -14.41 -5.43
C SER A 185 -7.80 -14.15 -4.12
N GLY A 186 -6.85 -15.02 -3.79
CA GLY A 186 -6.03 -14.88 -2.59
C GLY A 186 -5.30 -13.52 -2.54
N ALA A 187 -4.82 -13.03 -3.68
CA ALA A 187 -4.17 -11.73 -3.80
C ALA A 187 -5.14 -10.57 -3.53
N GLN A 188 -6.36 -10.63 -4.07
CA GLN A 188 -7.39 -9.62 -3.80
C GLN A 188 -7.78 -9.57 -2.32
N ARG A 189 -7.90 -10.74 -1.67
CA ARG A 189 -8.16 -10.83 -0.23
C ARG A 189 -7.02 -10.26 0.58
N LEU A 190 -5.78 -10.62 0.26
CA LEU A 190 -4.59 -10.08 0.91
C LEU A 190 -4.55 -8.55 0.77
N GLY A 191 -4.76 -8.02 -0.44
CA GLY A 191 -4.81 -6.58 -0.67
C GLY A 191 -5.90 -5.87 0.13
N ALA A 192 -7.09 -6.47 0.25
CA ALA A 192 -8.18 -5.90 1.03
C ALA A 192 -7.90 -5.89 2.54
N VAL A 193 -7.34 -6.97 3.07
CA VAL A 193 -6.95 -7.09 4.49
C VAL A 193 -5.82 -6.13 4.82
N THR A 194 -4.79 -6.04 3.97
CA THR A 194 -3.66 -5.14 4.18
C THR A 194 -4.10 -3.66 4.11
N ALA A 195 -4.99 -3.32 3.16
CA ALA A 195 -5.55 -1.98 3.06
C ALA A 195 -6.34 -1.58 4.32
N LEU A 196 -7.18 -2.48 4.81
CA LEU A 196 -7.97 -2.23 6.02
C LEU A 196 -7.08 -2.14 7.26
N GLY A 197 -6.05 -3.00 7.37
CA GLY A 197 -5.03 -2.91 8.42
C GLY A 197 -4.30 -1.57 8.40
N ALA A 198 -3.92 -1.09 7.22
CA ALA A 198 -3.30 0.22 7.06
C ALA A 198 -4.21 1.37 7.53
N CYS A 199 -5.53 1.29 7.26
CA CYS A 199 -6.51 2.28 7.77
C CYS A 199 -6.62 2.25 9.30
N VAL A 200 -6.58 1.08 9.92
CA VAL A 200 -6.58 0.94 11.40
C VAL A 200 -5.30 1.53 12.00
N LEU A 201 -4.14 1.18 11.46
CA LEU A 201 -2.83 1.59 12.00
C LEU A 201 -2.43 3.03 11.63
N ALA A 202 -3.18 3.69 10.75
CA ALA A 202 -2.98 5.10 10.44
C ALA A 202 -3.21 6.02 11.67
N TYR A 203 -3.89 5.53 12.69
CA TYR A 203 -4.22 6.26 13.92
C TYR A 203 -3.68 5.52 15.15
N PRO A 204 -2.37 5.62 15.43
CA PRO A 204 -1.71 4.81 16.46
C PRO A 204 -2.13 5.14 17.90
N TYR A 205 -2.79 6.28 18.13
CA TYR A 205 -3.20 6.75 19.46
C TYR A 205 -4.66 7.22 19.51
N ASP A 206 -5.42 6.98 18.45
CA ASP A 206 -6.82 7.37 18.33
C ASP A 206 -7.64 6.22 17.74
N VAL A 207 -8.93 6.19 18.06
CA VAL A 207 -9.86 5.16 17.58
C VAL A 207 -11.04 5.84 16.86
N PRO A 208 -10.86 6.25 15.60
CA PRO A 208 -11.96 6.72 14.77
C PRO A 208 -13.11 5.72 14.68
N ALA A 209 -14.31 6.20 14.39
CA ALA A 209 -15.54 5.40 14.39
C ALA A 209 -15.52 4.14 13.48
N HIS A 210 -14.66 4.12 12.46
CA HIS A 210 -14.52 2.96 11.57
C HIS A 210 -13.64 1.84 12.16
N VAL A 211 -12.81 2.12 13.18
CA VAL A 211 -11.79 1.17 13.68
C VAL A 211 -12.42 -0.07 14.34
N PRO A 212 -13.43 0.04 15.23
CA PRO A 212 -14.05 -1.15 15.84
C PRO A 212 -14.58 -2.14 14.79
N ALA A 213 -15.40 -1.66 13.86
CA ALA A 213 -15.96 -2.49 12.79
C ALA A 213 -14.86 -3.04 11.85
N SER A 214 -13.76 -2.32 11.66
CA SER A 214 -12.60 -2.75 10.87
C SER A 214 -11.85 -3.89 11.53
N LEU A 215 -11.62 -3.82 12.82
CA LEU A 215 -11.00 -4.91 13.61
C LEU A 215 -11.86 -6.18 13.59
N VAL A 216 -13.19 -6.06 13.75
CA VAL A 216 -14.11 -7.20 13.62
C VAL A 216 -14.04 -7.82 12.22
N ALA A 217 -13.98 -7.00 11.16
CA ALA A 217 -13.84 -7.52 9.81
C ALA A 217 -12.50 -8.24 9.62
N LEU A 218 -11.39 -7.68 10.12
CA LEU A 218 -10.07 -8.32 10.09
C LEU A 218 -10.05 -9.64 10.85
N ALA A 219 -10.66 -9.71 12.04
CA ALA A 219 -10.74 -10.91 12.84
C ALA A 219 -11.38 -12.09 12.07
N ARG A 220 -12.40 -11.82 11.27
CA ARG A 220 -13.05 -12.83 10.42
C ARG A 220 -12.14 -13.43 9.36
N HIS A 221 -11.09 -12.73 8.96
CA HIS A 221 -10.09 -13.22 8.01
C HIS A 221 -9.03 -14.14 8.66
N SER A 222 -8.87 -14.13 9.98
CA SER A 222 -7.90 -14.98 10.72
C SER A 222 -8.17 -16.47 10.54
N HIS A 223 -9.43 -16.87 10.42
CA HIS A 223 -9.88 -18.26 10.28
C HIS A 223 -9.96 -18.75 8.83
N THR A 224 -9.41 -18.00 7.87
CA THR A 224 -9.50 -18.34 6.46
C THR A 224 -8.64 -19.57 6.14
N THR A 225 -9.29 -20.69 5.85
CA THR A 225 -8.64 -21.90 5.32
C THR A 225 -8.63 -21.85 3.80
N SER A 226 -7.49 -22.18 3.19
CA SER A 226 -7.39 -22.23 1.73
C SER A 226 -7.86 -23.57 1.22
N SER A 227 -8.76 -23.55 0.24
CA SER A 227 -9.30 -24.76 -0.40
C SER A 227 -8.63 -25.11 -1.73
N SER A 228 -7.62 -24.35 -2.20
CA SER A 228 -6.94 -24.57 -3.48
C SER A 228 -5.42 -24.39 -3.38
N ASN A 229 -4.67 -25.11 -4.21
CA ASN A 229 -3.19 -25.12 -4.18
C ASN A 229 -2.51 -23.76 -4.36
N GLY A 230 -3.14 -22.79 -5.02
CA GLY A 230 -2.63 -21.40 -5.10
C GLY A 230 -3.05 -20.51 -3.92
N GLY A 231 -4.09 -20.90 -3.19
CA GLY A 231 -4.65 -20.14 -2.06
C GLY A 231 -3.85 -20.26 -0.75
N ALA A 232 -3.07 -21.34 -0.57
CA ALA A 232 -2.34 -21.59 0.68
C ALA A 232 -1.31 -20.50 1.01
N ARG A 233 -0.58 -20.05 0.00
CA ARG A 233 0.44 -18.99 0.12
C ARG A 233 -0.16 -17.66 0.57
N HIS A 234 -1.22 -17.22 -0.08
CA HIS A 234 -1.92 -15.99 0.28
C HIS A 234 -2.68 -16.12 1.62
N ALA A 235 -3.21 -17.30 1.93
CA ALA A 235 -3.88 -17.52 3.21
C ALA A 235 -2.93 -17.36 4.41
N ALA A 236 -1.68 -17.79 4.30
CA ALA A 236 -0.67 -17.54 5.31
C ALA A 236 -0.36 -16.04 5.45
N ALA A 237 -0.17 -15.35 4.32
CA ALA A 237 0.07 -13.91 4.30
C ALA A 237 -1.12 -13.10 4.84
N VAL A 238 -2.37 -13.50 4.57
CA VAL A 238 -3.57 -12.89 5.14
C VAL A 238 -3.58 -13.03 6.66
N ARG A 239 -3.34 -14.23 7.19
CA ARG A 239 -3.29 -14.43 8.65
C ARG A 239 -2.18 -13.62 9.31
N GLU A 240 -1.02 -13.53 8.65
CA GLU A 240 0.10 -12.73 9.14
C GLU A 240 -0.24 -11.25 9.16
N ALA A 241 -0.84 -10.70 8.09
CA ALA A 241 -1.27 -9.31 8.04
C ALA A 241 -2.31 -8.98 9.14
N VAL A 242 -3.27 -9.89 9.38
CA VAL A 242 -4.22 -9.74 10.49
C VAL A 242 -3.49 -9.72 11.82
N ARG A 243 -2.62 -10.71 12.08
CA ARG A 243 -1.86 -10.82 13.35
C ARG A 243 -1.01 -9.58 13.59
N ALA A 244 -0.27 -9.13 12.59
CA ALA A 244 0.56 -7.93 12.69
C ALA A 244 -0.26 -6.67 13.00
N THR A 245 -1.42 -6.52 12.36
CA THR A 245 -2.33 -5.39 12.63
C THR A 245 -2.83 -5.41 14.09
N PHE A 246 -3.27 -6.57 14.59
CA PHE A 246 -3.73 -6.68 15.98
C PHE A 246 -2.61 -6.51 17.00
N ALA A 247 -1.42 -7.04 16.73
CA ALA A 247 -0.27 -6.88 17.61
C ALA A 247 0.11 -5.39 17.74
N GLU A 248 0.16 -4.67 16.62
CA GLU A 248 0.48 -3.26 16.63
C GLU A 248 -0.63 -2.41 17.27
N PHE A 249 -1.90 -2.70 16.98
CA PHE A 249 -3.04 -2.04 17.62
C PHE A 249 -3.00 -2.22 19.15
N LYS A 250 -2.78 -3.44 19.65
CA LYS A 250 -2.62 -3.71 21.09
C LYS A 250 -1.45 -2.92 21.68
N ARG A 251 -0.30 -2.95 21.03
CA ARG A 251 0.91 -2.25 21.47
C ARG A 251 0.67 -0.75 21.63
N THR A 252 0.01 -0.12 20.67
CA THR A 252 -0.22 1.34 20.68
C THR A 252 -1.32 1.76 21.65
N HIS A 253 -2.25 0.88 22.02
CA HIS A 253 -3.38 1.20 22.90
C HIS A 253 -3.32 0.49 24.27
N ALA A 254 -2.21 -0.19 24.60
CA ALA A 254 -2.08 -0.93 25.86
C ALA A 254 -2.30 -0.05 27.09
N GLU A 255 -1.67 1.12 27.13
CA GLU A 255 -1.77 2.05 28.27
C GLU A 255 -3.08 2.84 28.30
N THR A 256 -3.77 2.93 27.17
CA THR A 256 -5.02 3.72 27.03
C THR A 256 -6.26 2.84 26.90
N TRP A 257 -6.13 1.54 27.10
CA TRP A 257 -7.21 0.58 26.84
C TRP A 257 -8.51 0.91 27.58
N ASP A 258 -8.44 1.36 28.82
CA ASP A 258 -9.63 1.71 29.61
C ASP A 258 -10.41 2.89 29.01
N PHE A 259 -9.75 3.79 28.29
CA PHE A 259 -10.37 4.90 27.55
C PHE A 259 -10.85 4.48 26.17
N VAL A 260 -10.20 3.51 25.55
CA VAL A 260 -10.51 3.04 24.19
C VAL A 260 -11.65 2.01 24.20
N ARG A 261 -11.69 1.14 25.20
CA ARG A 261 -12.68 0.06 25.33
C ARG A 261 -14.14 0.54 25.21
N PRO A 262 -14.56 1.67 25.82
CA PRO A 262 -15.93 2.17 25.70
C PRO A 262 -16.35 2.61 24.28
N LEU A 263 -15.39 2.76 23.36
CA LEU A 263 -15.66 3.09 21.96
C LEU A 263 -16.14 1.87 21.13
N PHE A 264 -16.03 0.67 21.71
CA PHE A 264 -16.50 -0.57 21.12
C PHE A 264 -17.87 -0.94 21.71
N SER A 265 -18.78 -1.42 20.87
CA SER A 265 -20.00 -2.04 21.33
C SER A 265 -19.72 -3.39 22.02
N SER A 266 -20.66 -3.87 22.83
CA SER A 266 -20.56 -5.21 23.47
C SER A 266 -20.41 -6.32 22.42
N GLU A 267 -21.14 -6.24 21.30
CA GLU A 267 -21.06 -7.23 20.21
C GLU A 267 -19.67 -7.24 19.53
N GLU A 268 -19.05 -6.07 19.37
CA GLU A 268 -17.69 -5.97 18.81
C GLU A 268 -16.65 -6.51 19.78
N LEU A 269 -16.78 -6.23 21.08
CA LEU A 269 -15.88 -6.77 22.10
C LEU A 269 -15.99 -8.30 22.18
N ASP A 270 -17.21 -8.84 22.12
CA ASP A 270 -17.43 -10.29 22.11
C ASP A 270 -16.83 -10.94 20.85
N ALA A 271 -16.99 -10.30 19.69
CA ALA A 271 -16.41 -10.79 18.44
C ALA A 271 -14.87 -10.74 18.41
N LEU A 272 -14.26 -9.90 19.22
CA LEU A 272 -12.81 -9.72 19.33
C LEU A 272 -12.20 -10.41 20.56
N ALA A 273 -13.03 -11.00 21.46
CA ALA A 273 -12.58 -11.53 22.73
C ALA A 273 -11.41 -12.52 22.59
N ASP A 274 -11.51 -13.48 21.66
CA ASP A 274 -10.47 -14.49 21.44
C ASP A 274 -9.13 -13.90 20.99
N ILE A 275 -9.17 -12.79 20.21
CA ILE A 275 -7.97 -12.16 19.67
C ILE A 275 -7.40 -11.13 20.66
N LEU A 276 -8.27 -10.43 21.37
CA LEU A 276 -7.85 -9.43 22.37
C LEU A 276 -7.32 -10.10 23.64
N SER A 277 -7.89 -11.26 24.05
CA SER A 277 -7.44 -12.01 25.20
C SER A 277 -6.18 -12.87 24.94
N ALA A 278 -5.85 -13.18 23.71
CA ALA A 278 -4.64 -13.93 23.34
C ALA A 278 -3.34 -13.13 23.59
N GLY A 279 -3.28 -12.35 24.68
CA GLY A 279 -2.18 -11.46 25.05
C GLY A 279 -0.95 -12.13 25.65
N ASP A 280 -1.01 -13.44 25.99
CA ASP A 280 0.02 -14.11 26.78
C ASP A 280 1.11 -14.85 25.97
N TYR A 281 1.10 -14.72 24.63
CA TYR A 281 2.07 -15.42 23.76
C TYR A 281 3.02 -14.52 22.96
N LEU A 282 3.16 -13.24 23.35
CA LEU A 282 4.15 -12.35 22.75
C LEU A 282 5.03 -11.73 23.87
N VAL A 283 5.86 -12.58 24.47
CA VAL A 283 7.11 -12.18 25.12
C VAL A 283 8.24 -12.67 24.25
#